data_7e610a703769f97f83fa9eb42b6ebeee
#
_entry.id   7e610a703769f97f83fa9eb42b6ebeee
#
_cell.length_a   1.000
_cell.length_b   1.000
_cell.length_c   1.000
_cell.angle_alpha   90.00
_cell.angle_beta   90.00
_cell.angle_gamma   90.00
#
_symmetry.space_group_name_H-M   'P 1'
#
loop_
_entity.id
_entity.type
_entity.pdbx_description
1 polymer ?
#
loop_
_entity_poly.entity_id
_entity_poly.type
_entity_poly.pdbx_seq_one_letter_code
_entity_poly.pdbx_strand_id
1 'polypeptide(L)'
;MQKTKTAMITLCGRPNVGKSSLTNALVGEKIAIVSNKPQTTRNRIYGVVTEGDTQLVLLDTPGFHKPRSRLGDYMVKVARDSIADVDLVALLVEPVPHVGIPEQELIEKIRQSSLPAVLCINKIDTVAKKDDLLAVIAAYSEAYRFDAIFPISARTRDGLDELLDEFKKYAVEGPQLFPDGMTTDQPDRQVVGEIVREKLLRNLDKEIPHGTAVEITRFIERDDEVIEVDATIYCEKASHKGIIIGKNGAMLKKISTEARQDIERFMGTKVYLETWVKVKENWRDNMNYIRSFGYNDQ
;
A
#
# COMPACT_ATOMS: atom_id res chain seq x y z
N MET A 1 3.47 25.63 25.03
CA MET A 1 3.08 24.53 24.17
C MET A 1 4.12 24.44 23.07
N GLN A 2 4.72 23.29 22.89
CA GLN A 2 5.65 23.07 21.78
C GLN A 2 4.86 23.20 20.48
N LYS A 3 5.34 24.02 19.55
CA LYS A 3 4.64 24.23 18.26
C LYS A 3 4.95 23.00 17.40
N THR A 4 3.95 22.15 17.21
CA THR A 4 4.05 21.01 16.29
C THR A 4 3.72 21.41 14.85
N LYS A 5 4.21 20.65 13.90
CA LYS A 5 3.95 20.82 12.47
C LYS A 5 3.47 19.51 11.87
N THR A 6 2.57 19.59 10.91
CA THR A 6 2.02 18.41 10.25
C THR A 6 1.87 18.66 8.76
N ALA A 7 2.16 17.62 7.95
CA ALA A 7 1.83 17.58 6.53
C ALA A 7 1.17 16.24 6.18
N MET A 8 0.13 16.30 5.38
CA MET A 8 -0.51 15.15 4.74
C MET A 8 -0.03 15.01 3.30
N ILE A 9 0.49 13.85 2.95
CA ILE A 9 1.14 13.60 1.66
C ILE A 9 0.49 12.39 1.00
N THR A 10 -0.13 12.57 -0.17
CA THR A 10 -0.65 11.43 -0.92
C THR A 10 0.39 10.84 -1.85
N LEU A 11 0.55 9.51 -1.80
CA LEU A 11 1.41 8.77 -2.72
C LEU A 11 0.54 8.26 -3.88
N CYS A 12 0.70 8.83 -5.06
CA CYS A 12 -0.02 8.41 -6.25
C CYS A 12 0.92 7.81 -7.31
N GLY A 13 0.38 7.06 -8.24
CA GLY A 13 1.14 6.39 -9.29
C GLY A 13 0.46 5.12 -9.77
N ARG A 14 0.98 4.54 -10.84
CA ARG A 14 0.50 3.26 -11.38
C ARG A 14 0.59 2.13 -10.34
N PRO A 15 -0.13 1.01 -10.54
CA PRO A 15 0.15 -0.22 -9.81
C PRO A 15 1.63 -0.62 -9.95
N ASN A 16 2.19 -1.15 -8.88
CA ASN A 16 3.56 -1.70 -8.81
C ASN A 16 4.73 -0.70 -8.96
N VAL A 17 4.51 0.59 -8.99
CA VAL A 17 5.60 1.60 -8.97
C VAL A 17 6.32 1.67 -7.63
N GLY A 18 5.77 1.04 -6.57
CA GLY A 18 6.40 0.90 -5.26
C GLY A 18 5.86 1.84 -4.18
N LYS A 19 4.61 2.33 -4.27
CA LYS A 19 3.98 3.18 -3.25
C LYS A 19 4.05 2.56 -1.85
N SER A 20 3.46 1.38 -1.66
CA SER A 20 3.48 0.67 -0.38
C SER A 20 4.89 0.31 0.09
N SER A 21 5.83 0.04 -0.83
CA SER A 21 7.24 -0.16 -0.47
C SER A 21 7.87 1.11 0.06
N LEU A 22 7.57 2.26 -0.55
CA LEU A 22 8.04 3.56 -0.09
C LEU A 22 7.43 3.90 1.27
N THR A 23 6.12 3.71 1.45
CA THR A 23 5.45 3.92 2.74
C THR A 23 6.13 3.11 3.84
N ASN A 24 6.30 1.80 3.66
CA ASN A 24 6.99 0.95 4.64
C ASN A 24 8.43 1.40 4.92
N ALA A 25 9.15 1.81 3.86
CA ALA A 25 10.54 2.25 4.00
C ALA A 25 10.67 3.57 4.76
N LEU A 26 9.75 4.53 4.54
CA LEU A 26 9.74 5.82 5.24
C LEU A 26 9.28 5.67 6.70
N VAL A 27 8.23 4.88 6.93
CA VAL A 27 7.71 4.60 8.29
C VAL A 27 8.69 3.75 9.11
N GLY A 28 9.48 2.89 8.45
CA GLY A 28 10.41 1.97 9.11
C GLY A 28 9.79 0.64 9.53
N GLU A 29 8.50 0.44 9.29
CA GLU A 29 7.73 -0.75 9.64
C GLU A 29 6.90 -1.27 8.48
N LYS A 30 6.52 -2.55 8.52
CA LYS A 30 5.66 -3.18 7.52
C LYS A 30 4.18 -2.93 7.85
N ILE A 31 3.66 -1.78 7.47
CA ILE A 31 2.24 -1.42 7.63
C ILE A 31 1.41 -1.71 6.38
N ALA A 32 2.03 -1.83 5.23
CA ALA A 32 1.39 -2.13 3.95
C ALA A 32 1.99 -3.38 3.30
N ILE A 33 1.15 -4.16 2.63
CA ILE A 33 1.61 -5.34 1.89
C ILE A 33 2.23 -4.97 0.55
N VAL A 34 3.20 -5.77 0.13
CA VAL A 34 3.96 -5.54 -1.11
C VAL A 34 3.93 -6.77 -2.01
N SER A 35 3.52 -6.59 -3.26
CA SER A 35 3.63 -7.62 -4.29
C SER A 35 3.82 -7.02 -5.67
N ASN A 36 4.29 -7.82 -6.63
CA ASN A 36 4.41 -7.42 -8.06
C ASN A 36 3.07 -7.49 -8.79
N LYS A 37 1.97 -7.87 -8.13
CA LYS A 37 0.67 -8.01 -8.78
C LYS A 37 -0.14 -6.71 -8.64
N PRO A 38 -0.94 -6.32 -9.64
CA PRO A 38 -1.81 -5.17 -9.51
C PRO A 38 -2.86 -5.38 -8.42
N GLN A 39 -3.47 -4.31 -7.93
CA GLN A 39 -4.47 -4.34 -6.86
C GLN A 39 -3.95 -4.91 -5.52
N THR A 40 -2.66 -4.70 -5.23
CA THR A 40 -2.06 -5.07 -3.95
C THR A 40 -2.67 -4.25 -2.83
N THR A 41 -2.62 -2.92 -2.89
CA THR A 41 -3.32 -2.02 -1.97
C THR A 41 -4.77 -1.87 -2.43
N ARG A 42 -5.73 -2.06 -1.54
CA ARG A 42 -7.16 -1.94 -1.83
C ARG A 42 -7.84 -0.83 -1.05
N ASN A 43 -7.37 -0.55 0.16
CA ASN A 43 -7.81 0.55 1.00
C ASN A 43 -6.76 1.68 1.02
N ARG A 44 -7.16 2.85 1.47
CA ARG A 44 -6.23 3.88 1.90
C ARG A 44 -5.56 3.43 3.19
N ILE A 45 -4.24 3.61 3.28
CA ILE A 45 -3.43 3.29 4.45
C ILE A 45 -2.72 4.57 4.88
N TYR A 46 -2.85 4.94 6.13
CA TYR A 46 -2.07 6.02 6.71
C TYR A 46 -0.78 5.46 7.28
N GLY A 47 0.36 5.99 6.78
CA GLY A 47 1.67 5.79 7.37
C GLY A 47 2.12 7.05 8.06
N VAL A 48 2.51 6.96 9.33
CA VAL A 48 2.88 8.11 10.15
C VAL A 48 4.36 8.09 10.45
N VAL A 49 5.03 9.21 10.17
CA VAL A 49 6.44 9.43 10.48
C VAL A 49 6.51 10.67 11.38
N THR A 50 6.94 10.51 12.63
CA THR A 50 7.10 11.62 13.57
C THR A 50 8.58 11.80 13.88
N GLU A 51 9.13 12.96 13.56
CA GLU A 51 10.49 13.35 13.84
C GLU A 51 10.52 14.71 14.57
N GLY A 52 10.88 14.68 15.84
CA GLY A 52 10.89 15.88 16.69
C GLY A 52 9.51 16.49 16.84
N ASP A 53 9.33 17.71 16.37
CA ASP A 53 8.06 18.44 16.39
C ASP A 53 7.22 18.27 15.10
N THR A 54 7.72 17.52 14.12
CA THR A 54 7.11 17.39 12.81
C THR A 54 6.54 16.00 12.60
N GLN A 55 5.27 15.93 12.19
CA GLN A 55 4.57 14.70 11.83
C GLN A 55 4.20 14.72 10.34
N LEU A 56 4.67 13.73 9.61
CA LEU A 56 4.29 13.47 8.22
C LEU A 56 3.30 12.31 8.14
N VAL A 57 2.16 12.54 7.51
CA VAL A 57 1.12 11.53 7.31
C VAL A 57 1.08 11.15 5.84
N LEU A 58 1.56 9.95 5.53
CA LEU A 58 1.64 9.41 4.19
C LEU A 58 0.35 8.64 3.86
N LEU A 59 -0.31 8.97 2.77
CA LEU A 59 -1.48 8.26 2.28
C LEU A 59 -1.05 7.30 1.17
N ASP A 60 -0.89 6.00 1.51
CA ASP A 60 -0.72 4.96 0.50
C ASP A 60 -2.08 4.58 -0.08
N THR A 61 -2.22 4.70 -1.38
CA THR A 61 -3.48 4.54 -2.09
C THR A 61 -3.44 3.41 -3.10
N PRO A 62 -4.60 2.80 -3.43
CA PRO A 62 -4.68 1.90 -4.56
C PRO A 62 -4.11 2.54 -5.83
N GLY A 63 -3.36 1.76 -6.62
CA GLY A 63 -2.84 2.24 -7.89
C GLY A 63 -3.96 2.56 -8.88
N PHE A 64 -3.82 3.66 -9.61
CA PHE A 64 -4.78 4.03 -10.65
C PHE A 64 -4.82 2.98 -11.76
N HIS A 65 -6.00 2.39 -11.98
CA HIS A 65 -6.25 1.38 -13.01
C HIS A 65 -7.68 1.48 -13.53
N LYS A 66 -7.94 0.89 -14.70
CA LYS A 66 -9.30 0.82 -15.23
C LYS A 66 -10.11 -0.23 -14.45
N PRO A 67 -11.23 0.15 -13.78
CA PRO A 67 -12.00 -0.77 -12.97
C PRO A 67 -12.70 -1.83 -13.84
N ARG A 68 -12.85 -3.04 -13.28
CA ARG A 68 -13.53 -4.17 -13.93
C ARG A 68 -14.54 -4.87 -13.01
N SER A 69 -14.79 -4.32 -11.82
CA SER A 69 -15.71 -4.83 -10.81
C SER A 69 -16.08 -3.69 -9.86
N ARG A 70 -17.11 -3.86 -9.05
CA ARG A 70 -17.48 -2.87 -8.02
C ARG A 70 -16.37 -2.65 -6.99
N LEU A 71 -15.60 -3.68 -6.67
CA LEU A 71 -14.39 -3.51 -5.86
C LEU A 71 -13.36 -2.60 -6.58
N GLY A 72 -13.21 -2.75 -7.90
CA GLY A 72 -12.36 -1.88 -8.71
C GLY A 72 -12.84 -0.43 -8.71
N ASP A 73 -14.16 -0.20 -8.82
CA ASP A 73 -14.76 1.14 -8.73
C ASP A 73 -14.48 1.78 -7.38
N TYR A 74 -14.63 1.02 -6.29
CA TYR A 74 -14.28 1.44 -4.94
C TYR A 74 -12.81 1.88 -4.85
N MET A 75 -11.87 1.05 -5.33
CA MET A 75 -10.43 1.37 -5.30
C MET A 75 -10.09 2.65 -6.08
N VAL A 76 -10.72 2.87 -7.25
CA VAL A 76 -10.53 4.10 -8.04
C VAL A 76 -11.08 5.31 -7.31
N LYS A 77 -12.23 5.17 -6.63
CA LYS A 77 -12.80 6.22 -5.79
C LYS A 77 -11.85 6.59 -4.64
N VAL A 78 -11.36 5.60 -3.88
CA VAL A 78 -10.40 5.81 -2.79
C VAL A 78 -9.15 6.56 -3.28
N ALA A 79 -8.58 6.13 -4.41
CA ALA A 79 -7.41 6.79 -4.99
C ALA A 79 -7.69 8.23 -5.44
N ARG A 80 -8.91 8.52 -5.91
CA ARG A 80 -9.31 9.88 -6.31
C ARG A 80 -9.52 10.79 -5.10
N ASP A 81 -10.26 10.29 -4.11
CA ASP A 81 -10.63 11.09 -2.93
C ASP A 81 -9.39 11.41 -2.07
N SER A 82 -8.34 10.59 -2.17
CA SER A 82 -7.07 10.82 -1.44
C SER A 82 -6.25 12.01 -1.94
N ILE A 83 -6.63 12.68 -3.00
CA ILE A 83 -5.96 13.91 -3.49
C ILE A 83 -6.66 15.18 -2.96
N ALA A 84 -7.86 15.07 -2.41
CA ALA A 84 -8.69 16.23 -2.11
C ALA A 84 -8.25 17.03 -0.86
N ASP A 85 -7.72 16.36 0.16
CA ASP A 85 -7.46 16.95 1.48
C ASP A 85 -6.02 16.67 1.92
N VAL A 86 -5.03 17.03 1.09
CA VAL A 86 -3.60 16.84 1.38
C VAL A 86 -2.80 18.11 1.10
N ASP A 87 -1.64 18.22 1.73
CA ASP A 87 -0.73 19.37 1.57
C ASP A 87 0.24 19.18 0.38
N LEU A 88 0.49 17.91 -0.02
CA LEU A 88 1.46 17.55 -1.06
C LEU A 88 1.03 16.30 -1.81
N VAL A 89 1.25 16.29 -3.11
CA VAL A 89 1.13 15.09 -3.95
C VAL A 89 2.52 14.58 -4.32
N ALA A 90 2.85 13.35 -3.96
CA ALA A 90 4.05 12.65 -4.41
C ALA A 90 3.68 11.68 -5.54
N LEU A 91 4.05 12.01 -6.78
CA LEU A 91 3.87 11.15 -7.94
C LEU A 91 5.04 10.16 -8.04
N LEU A 92 4.77 8.88 -7.84
CA LEU A 92 5.75 7.82 -8.02
C LEU A 92 5.70 7.26 -9.43
N VAL A 93 6.88 7.15 -10.04
CA VAL A 93 7.07 6.58 -11.37
C VAL A 93 8.25 5.61 -11.39
N GLU A 94 8.28 4.73 -12.39
CA GLU A 94 9.45 3.88 -12.66
C GLU A 94 10.48 4.64 -13.49
N PRO A 95 11.77 4.24 -13.49
CA PRO A 95 12.83 4.93 -14.19
C PRO A 95 12.80 4.63 -15.71
N VAL A 96 11.69 4.98 -16.37
CA VAL A 96 11.46 4.80 -17.80
C VAL A 96 11.28 6.17 -18.44
N PRO A 97 12.07 6.54 -19.48
CA PRO A 97 12.04 7.87 -20.10
C PRO A 97 10.83 8.03 -21.04
N HIS A 98 9.63 7.72 -20.52
CA HIS A 98 8.38 7.83 -21.26
C HIS A 98 7.22 8.09 -20.30
N VAL A 99 6.49 9.17 -20.56
CA VAL A 99 5.26 9.50 -19.83
C VAL A 99 4.08 8.81 -20.51
N GLY A 100 3.66 7.68 -19.97
CA GLY A 100 2.55 6.90 -20.51
C GLY A 100 1.19 7.54 -20.27
N ILE A 101 0.15 7.01 -20.92
CA ILE A 101 -1.24 7.51 -20.75
C ILE A 101 -1.67 7.56 -19.27
N PRO A 102 -1.42 6.55 -18.43
CA PRO A 102 -1.81 6.60 -17.02
C PRO A 102 -1.08 7.70 -16.24
N GLU A 103 0.19 7.96 -16.55
CA GLU A 103 0.95 9.06 -15.94
C GLU A 103 0.42 10.42 -16.40
N GLN A 104 0.08 10.58 -17.68
CA GLN A 104 -0.53 11.80 -18.20
C GLN A 104 -1.87 12.11 -17.52
N GLU A 105 -2.72 11.09 -17.32
CA GLU A 105 -3.99 11.22 -16.59
C GLU A 105 -3.78 11.65 -15.12
N LEU A 106 -2.72 11.14 -14.46
CA LEU A 106 -2.37 11.51 -13.09
C LEU A 106 -1.83 12.95 -13.04
N ILE A 107 -0.94 13.32 -13.96
CA ILE A 107 -0.39 14.69 -14.07
C ILE A 107 -1.52 15.69 -14.31
N GLU A 108 -2.50 15.35 -15.14
CA GLU A 108 -3.63 16.24 -15.37
C GLU A 108 -4.49 16.45 -14.12
N LYS A 109 -4.68 15.42 -13.30
CA LYS A 109 -5.36 15.53 -12.00
C LYS A 109 -4.57 16.39 -11.02
N ILE A 110 -3.25 16.23 -10.96
CA ILE A 110 -2.35 17.04 -10.14
C ILE A 110 -2.48 18.51 -10.58
N ARG A 111 -2.46 18.78 -11.87
CA ARG A 111 -2.64 20.14 -12.42
C ARG A 111 -3.99 20.75 -11.99
N GLN A 112 -5.07 19.96 -12.02
CA GLN A 112 -6.41 20.40 -11.64
C GLN A 112 -6.55 20.62 -10.11
N SER A 113 -5.81 19.91 -9.29
CA SER A 113 -5.83 20.08 -7.83
C SER A 113 -5.15 21.36 -7.37
N SER A 114 -4.26 21.93 -8.18
CA SER A 114 -3.42 23.10 -7.83
C SER A 114 -2.56 22.89 -6.57
N LEU A 115 -2.36 21.64 -6.15
CA LEU A 115 -1.52 21.29 -5.00
C LEU A 115 -0.04 21.25 -5.41
N PRO A 116 0.88 21.51 -4.46
CA PRO A 116 2.29 21.24 -4.66
C PRO A 116 2.51 19.79 -5.06
N ALA A 117 3.48 19.53 -5.93
CA ALA A 117 3.74 18.19 -6.42
C ALA A 117 5.24 17.89 -6.52
N VAL A 118 5.63 16.73 -5.98
CA VAL A 118 6.98 16.17 -6.06
C VAL A 118 6.95 14.91 -6.92
N LEU A 119 7.95 14.76 -7.81
CA LEU A 119 8.14 13.54 -8.59
C LEU A 119 9.15 12.63 -7.89
N CYS A 120 8.76 11.38 -7.62
CA CYS A 120 9.61 10.33 -7.08
C CYS A 120 9.90 9.30 -8.18
N ILE A 121 11.10 9.28 -8.76
CA ILE A 121 11.53 8.26 -9.70
C ILE A 121 12.07 7.09 -8.89
N ASN A 122 11.22 6.08 -8.65
CA ASN A 122 11.54 4.94 -7.79
C ASN A 122 12.24 3.82 -8.58
N LYS A 123 12.83 2.87 -7.85
CA LYS A 123 13.53 1.69 -8.37
C LYS A 123 14.82 2.03 -9.13
N ILE A 124 15.52 3.10 -8.75
CA ILE A 124 16.80 3.45 -9.39
C ILE A 124 17.87 2.36 -9.23
N ASP A 125 17.70 1.47 -8.26
CA ASP A 125 18.52 0.27 -8.08
C ASP A 125 18.44 -0.73 -9.25
N THR A 126 17.48 -0.56 -10.16
CA THR A 126 17.36 -1.35 -11.39
C THR A 126 18.00 -0.70 -12.61
N VAL A 127 18.46 0.56 -12.48
CA VAL A 127 19.06 1.33 -13.58
C VAL A 127 20.53 1.03 -13.68
N ALA A 128 20.99 0.62 -14.86
CA ALA A 128 22.39 0.24 -15.07
C ALA A 128 23.33 1.45 -15.16
N LYS A 129 22.85 2.57 -15.71
CA LYS A 129 23.65 3.79 -15.91
C LYS A 129 22.91 5.00 -15.35
N LYS A 130 23.59 5.81 -14.54
CA LYS A 130 22.99 7.05 -13.97
C LYS A 130 22.51 8.03 -15.04
N ASP A 131 23.18 8.06 -16.19
CA ASP A 131 22.78 8.93 -17.31
C ASP A 131 21.38 8.61 -17.86
N ASP A 132 20.91 7.36 -17.73
CA ASP A 132 19.55 6.98 -18.13
C ASP A 132 18.49 7.72 -17.30
N LEU A 133 18.81 8.11 -16.05
CA LEU A 133 17.90 8.89 -15.20
C LEU A 133 17.70 10.32 -15.71
N LEU A 134 18.70 10.92 -16.37
CA LEU A 134 18.58 12.27 -16.94
C LEU A 134 17.50 12.30 -18.02
N ALA A 135 17.40 11.27 -18.84
CA ALA A 135 16.34 11.15 -19.84
C ALA A 135 14.94 11.02 -19.21
N VAL A 136 14.83 10.31 -18.07
CA VAL A 136 13.57 10.21 -17.31
C VAL A 136 13.18 11.57 -16.72
N ILE A 137 14.12 12.24 -16.06
CA ILE A 137 13.90 13.58 -15.49
C ILE A 137 13.46 14.56 -16.57
N ALA A 138 14.12 14.57 -17.73
CA ALA A 138 13.77 15.47 -18.84
C ALA A 138 12.35 15.21 -19.34
N ALA A 139 11.97 13.94 -19.58
CA ALA A 139 10.63 13.58 -20.07
C ALA A 139 9.52 14.02 -19.11
N TYR A 140 9.69 13.84 -17.80
CA TYR A 140 8.68 14.27 -16.82
C TYR A 140 8.69 15.77 -16.59
N SER A 141 9.86 16.44 -16.66
CA SER A 141 9.95 17.92 -16.56
C SER A 141 9.29 18.64 -17.73
N GLU A 142 9.30 18.01 -18.92
CA GLU A 142 8.57 18.53 -20.09
C GLU A 142 7.04 18.37 -19.91
N ALA A 143 6.59 17.27 -19.29
CA ALA A 143 5.18 17.00 -19.10
C ALA A 143 4.52 17.88 -17.99
N TYR A 144 5.26 18.16 -16.91
CA TYR A 144 4.77 18.96 -15.78
C TYR A 144 5.92 19.59 -14.99
N ARG A 145 5.69 20.80 -14.47
CA ARG A 145 6.65 21.48 -13.58
C ARG A 145 6.42 21.00 -12.13
N PHE A 146 7.17 19.98 -11.71
CA PHE A 146 7.20 19.56 -10.32
C PHE A 146 8.00 20.53 -9.46
N ASP A 147 7.65 20.67 -8.17
CA ASP A 147 8.38 21.49 -7.20
C ASP A 147 9.79 20.89 -6.93
N ALA A 148 9.88 19.56 -6.91
CA ALA A 148 11.15 18.84 -6.80
C ALA A 148 11.07 17.46 -7.47
N ILE A 149 12.24 16.90 -7.83
CA ILE A 149 12.35 15.56 -8.45
C ILE A 149 13.39 14.76 -7.69
N PHE A 150 12.99 13.60 -7.18
CA PHE A 150 13.82 12.70 -6.39
C PHE A 150 13.98 11.34 -7.08
N PRO A 151 15.16 11.00 -7.59
CA PRO A 151 15.52 9.62 -7.89
C PRO A 151 15.72 8.85 -6.58
N ILE A 152 14.94 7.77 -6.38
CA ILE A 152 14.93 7.02 -5.12
C ILE A 152 14.93 5.50 -5.36
N SER A 153 15.30 4.75 -4.33
CA SER A 153 15.03 3.33 -4.24
C SER A 153 14.38 3.01 -2.88
N ALA A 154 13.10 2.74 -2.86
CA ALA A 154 12.42 2.25 -1.66
C ALA A 154 13.00 0.92 -1.13
N ARG A 155 13.65 0.13 -2.01
CA ARG A 155 14.26 -1.16 -1.65
C ARG A 155 15.60 -1.00 -0.94
N THR A 156 16.46 -0.12 -1.44
CA THR A 156 17.82 0.09 -0.90
C THR A 156 17.89 1.28 0.05
N ARG A 157 16.80 2.03 0.21
CA ARG A 157 16.65 3.28 0.96
C ARG A 157 17.44 4.48 0.39
N ASP A 158 17.95 4.36 -0.84
CA ASP A 158 18.69 5.43 -1.51
C ASP A 158 17.76 6.62 -1.80
N GLY A 159 18.18 7.85 -1.43
CA GLY A 159 17.44 9.10 -1.62
C GLY A 159 16.21 9.30 -0.71
N LEU A 160 15.98 8.42 0.30
CA LEU A 160 14.79 8.53 1.16
C LEU A 160 14.92 9.61 2.24
N ASP A 161 16.11 9.84 2.76
CA ASP A 161 16.35 10.86 3.79
C ASP A 161 16.16 12.27 3.19
N GLU A 162 16.67 12.49 1.98
CA GLU A 162 16.48 13.74 1.24
C GLU A 162 15.00 13.95 0.85
N LEU A 163 14.29 12.87 0.52
CA LEU A 163 12.86 12.93 0.24
C LEU A 163 12.04 13.29 1.50
N LEU A 164 12.39 12.72 2.67
CA LEU A 164 11.75 13.08 3.93
C LEU A 164 11.99 14.55 4.30
N ASP A 165 13.22 15.04 4.10
CA ASP A 165 13.54 16.44 4.34
C ASP A 165 12.79 17.39 3.39
N GLU A 166 12.54 16.96 2.14
CA GLU A 166 11.66 17.70 1.24
C GLU A 166 10.23 17.73 1.76
N PHE A 167 9.68 16.58 2.16
CA PHE A 167 8.31 16.48 2.66
C PHE A 167 8.07 17.38 3.89
N LYS A 168 9.06 17.50 4.79
CA LYS A 168 8.99 18.37 5.96
C LYS A 168 8.79 19.85 5.63
N LYS A 169 9.22 20.32 4.45
CA LYS A 169 9.06 21.72 4.03
C LYS A 169 7.59 22.11 3.84
N TYR A 170 6.72 21.13 3.59
CA TYR A 170 5.28 21.34 3.40
C TYR A 170 4.50 21.24 4.72
N ALA A 171 5.16 20.90 5.82
CA ALA A 171 4.52 20.84 7.13
C ALA A 171 4.22 22.23 7.67
N VAL A 172 2.95 22.45 8.05
CA VAL A 172 2.44 23.71 8.61
C VAL A 172 2.22 23.58 10.12
N GLU A 173 2.29 24.70 10.85
CA GLU A 173 1.98 24.72 12.28
C GLU A 173 0.54 24.26 12.52
N GLY A 174 0.40 23.20 13.34
CA GLY A 174 -0.88 22.59 13.68
C GLY A 174 -0.71 21.45 14.69
N PRO A 175 -1.82 20.89 15.19
CA PRO A 175 -1.75 19.73 16.07
C PRO A 175 -1.26 18.50 15.31
N GLN A 176 -0.61 17.58 16.02
CA GLN A 176 -0.38 16.25 15.50
C GLN A 176 -1.72 15.54 15.27
N LEU A 177 -1.84 14.85 14.14
CA LEU A 177 -3.05 14.14 13.75
C LEU A 177 -3.14 12.74 14.38
N PHE A 178 -1.97 12.17 14.72
CA PHE A 178 -1.85 10.86 15.33
C PHE A 178 -1.04 10.95 16.63
N PRO A 179 -1.31 10.09 17.63
CA PRO A 179 -0.53 10.00 18.84
C PRO A 179 0.96 9.71 18.58
N ASP A 180 1.82 10.19 19.48
CA ASP A 180 3.24 9.89 19.43
C ASP A 180 3.50 8.38 19.44
N GLY A 181 4.42 7.94 18.59
CA GLY A 181 4.79 6.53 18.43
C GLY A 181 3.83 5.70 17.58
N MET A 182 2.73 6.30 17.09
CA MET A 182 1.84 5.63 16.16
C MET A 182 2.40 5.67 14.74
N THR A 183 2.52 4.51 14.10
CA THR A 183 3.06 4.36 12.72
C THR A 183 1.98 4.17 11.66
N THR A 184 0.78 3.75 12.06
CA THR A 184 -0.38 3.55 11.17
C THR A 184 -1.69 3.62 11.96
N ASP A 185 -2.79 3.92 11.27
CA ASP A 185 -4.16 3.87 11.82
C ASP A 185 -4.78 2.47 11.77
N GLN A 186 -4.11 1.52 11.11
CA GLN A 186 -4.68 0.19 10.92
C GLN A 186 -4.61 -0.63 12.21
N PRO A 187 -5.74 -1.24 12.64
CA PRO A 187 -5.70 -2.24 13.70
C PRO A 187 -4.80 -3.43 13.31
N ASP A 188 -4.06 -4.00 14.25
CA ASP A 188 -3.19 -5.16 14.03
C ASP A 188 -3.91 -6.30 13.32
N ARG A 189 -5.15 -6.55 13.71
CA ARG A 189 -6.02 -7.53 13.06
C ARG A 189 -6.16 -7.31 11.54
N GLN A 190 -6.22 -6.06 11.09
CA GLN A 190 -6.32 -5.73 9.66
C GLN A 190 -4.99 -5.97 8.96
N VAL A 191 -3.87 -5.54 9.56
CA VAL A 191 -2.52 -5.77 9.02
C VAL A 191 -2.24 -7.28 8.91
N VAL A 192 -2.63 -8.07 9.92
CA VAL A 192 -2.51 -9.53 9.90
C VAL A 192 -3.30 -10.16 8.76
N GLY A 193 -4.54 -9.71 8.51
CA GLY A 193 -5.34 -10.15 7.36
C GLY A 193 -4.67 -9.82 6.02
N GLU A 194 -4.11 -8.63 5.91
CA GLU A 194 -3.37 -8.20 4.72
C GLU A 194 -2.07 -9.01 4.52
N ILE A 195 -1.34 -9.37 5.58
CA ILE A 195 -0.17 -10.25 5.49
C ILE A 195 -0.56 -11.62 4.91
N VAL A 196 -1.67 -12.22 5.34
CA VAL A 196 -2.18 -13.47 4.74
C VAL A 196 -2.51 -13.24 3.25
N ARG A 197 -3.17 -12.12 2.90
CA ARG A 197 -3.50 -11.77 1.52
C ARG A 197 -2.24 -11.55 0.66
N GLU A 198 -1.18 -10.99 1.20
CA GLU A 198 0.12 -10.87 0.52
C GLU A 198 0.65 -12.25 0.08
N LYS A 199 0.54 -13.28 0.95
CA LYS A 199 1.01 -14.62 0.59
C LYS A 199 0.15 -15.27 -0.48
N LEU A 200 -1.14 -15.00 -0.50
CA LEU A 200 -2.02 -15.40 -1.61
C LEU A 200 -1.58 -14.73 -2.92
N LEU A 201 -1.30 -13.42 -2.88
CA LEU A 201 -0.80 -12.69 -4.06
C LEU A 201 0.53 -13.24 -4.57
N ARG A 202 1.46 -13.61 -3.68
CA ARG A 202 2.79 -14.11 -4.06
C ARG A 202 2.79 -15.54 -4.57
N ASN A 203 1.93 -16.41 -4.01
CA ASN A 203 1.96 -17.85 -4.27
C ASN A 203 0.93 -18.32 -5.31
N LEU A 204 -0.05 -17.50 -5.68
CA LEU A 204 -1.09 -17.84 -6.65
C LEU A 204 -0.95 -17.01 -7.91
N ASP A 205 -1.40 -17.51 -9.06
CA ASP A 205 -1.24 -16.87 -10.34
C ASP A 205 -2.58 -16.50 -11.01
N LYS A 206 -2.50 -15.78 -12.13
CA LYS A 206 -3.62 -15.32 -12.95
C LYS A 206 -4.62 -14.51 -12.13
N GLU A 207 -5.91 -14.75 -12.32
CA GLU A 207 -7.00 -14.02 -11.66
C GLU A 207 -7.33 -14.52 -10.24
N ILE A 208 -6.76 -15.66 -9.81
CA ILE A 208 -7.11 -16.28 -8.54
C ILE A 208 -6.83 -15.36 -7.36
N PRO A 209 -5.61 -14.80 -7.20
CA PRO A 209 -5.31 -13.94 -6.04
C PRO A 209 -6.13 -12.64 -6.05
N HIS A 210 -6.50 -12.12 -7.21
CA HIS A 210 -7.33 -10.92 -7.32
C HIS A 210 -8.78 -11.15 -6.85
N GLY A 211 -9.27 -12.39 -6.98
CA GLY A 211 -10.57 -12.84 -6.51
C GLY A 211 -10.59 -13.32 -5.06
N THR A 212 -9.53 -13.07 -4.26
CA THR A 212 -9.49 -13.46 -2.85
C THR A 212 -9.75 -12.29 -1.91
N ALA A 213 -10.40 -12.56 -0.77
CA ALA A 213 -10.46 -11.70 0.40
C ALA A 213 -10.05 -12.51 1.64
N VAL A 214 -9.55 -11.85 2.66
CA VAL A 214 -9.18 -12.46 3.93
C VAL A 214 -9.91 -11.76 5.05
N GLU A 215 -10.57 -12.53 5.89
CA GLU A 215 -11.23 -12.06 7.10
C GLU A 215 -10.59 -12.75 8.30
N ILE A 216 -10.14 -11.98 9.27
CA ILE A 216 -9.68 -12.51 10.54
C ILE A 216 -10.91 -12.73 11.41
N THR A 217 -11.26 -13.99 11.63
CA THR A 217 -12.49 -14.37 12.40
C THR A 217 -12.21 -14.49 13.89
N ARG A 218 -10.97 -14.76 14.27
CA ARG A 218 -10.51 -14.79 15.66
C ARG A 218 -9.15 -14.12 15.78
N PHE A 219 -8.98 -13.33 16.84
CA PHE A 219 -7.72 -12.69 17.20
C PHE A 219 -7.72 -12.55 18.72
N ILE A 220 -6.93 -13.37 19.41
CA ILE A 220 -6.90 -13.45 20.88
C ILE A 220 -5.45 -13.50 21.33
N GLU A 221 -5.07 -12.59 22.18
CA GLU A 221 -3.82 -12.63 22.93
C GLU A 221 -4.03 -13.51 24.15
N ARG A 222 -3.17 -14.53 24.30
CA ARG A 222 -3.22 -15.46 25.44
C ARG A 222 -2.26 -15.01 26.53
N ASP A 223 -2.51 -15.51 27.74
CA ASP A 223 -1.67 -15.21 28.92
C ASP A 223 -0.19 -15.69 28.77
N ASP A 224 0.04 -16.65 27.86
CA ASP A 224 1.37 -17.21 27.53
C ASP A 224 2.11 -16.46 26.40
N GLU A 225 1.71 -15.23 26.12
CA GLU A 225 2.26 -14.37 25.06
C GLU A 225 2.14 -14.98 23.64
N VAL A 226 1.21 -15.90 23.42
CA VAL A 226 0.89 -16.46 22.10
C VAL A 226 -0.36 -15.79 21.56
N ILE A 227 -0.35 -15.33 20.31
CA ILE A 227 -1.53 -14.80 19.64
C ILE A 227 -2.19 -15.91 18.82
N GLU A 228 -3.46 -16.19 19.10
CA GLU A 228 -4.29 -17.07 18.28
C GLU A 228 -5.01 -16.31 17.20
N VAL A 229 -4.81 -16.72 15.95
CA VAL A 229 -5.39 -16.09 14.76
C VAL A 229 -6.09 -17.12 13.90
N ASP A 230 -7.40 -16.92 13.66
CA ASP A 230 -8.15 -17.67 12.65
C ASP A 230 -8.41 -16.75 11.45
N ALA A 231 -7.95 -17.16 10.28
CA ALA A 231 -8.12 -16.44 9.03
C ALA A 231 -8.99 -17.24 8.05
N THR A 232 -10.11 -16.66 7.62
CA THR A 232 -10.93 -17.20 6.55
C THR A 232 -10.56 -16.54 5.22
N ILE A 233 -10.11 -17.34 4.27
CA ILE A 233 -9.79 -16.95 2.90
C ILE A 233 -11.02 -17.19 2.05
N TYR A 234 -11.59 -16.14 1.47
CA TYR A 234 -12.69 -16.25 0.52
C TYR A 234 -12.18 -16.23 -0.91
N CYS A 235 -12.79 -17.02 -1.77
CA CYS A 235 -12.55 -17.04 -3.21
C CYS A 235 -13.87 -17.15 -3.98
N GLU A 236 -13.87 -16.80 -5.27
CA GLU A 236 -15.12 -16.69 -6.04
C GLU A 236 -15.64 -18.02 -6.56
N LYS A 237 -14.78 -19.04 -6.75
CA LYS A 237 -15.16 -20.31 -7.43
C LYS A 237 -14.63 -21.53 -6.69
N ALA A 238 -15.34 -22.65 -6.77
CA ALA A 238 -14.89 -23.92 -6.21
C ALA A 238 -13.54 -24.38 -6.82
N SER A 239 -13.31 -24.14 -8.10
CA SER A 239 -12.02 -24.41 -8.75
C SER A 239 -10.88 -23.58 -8.16
N HIS A 240 -11.12 -22.32 -7.79
CA HIS A 240 -10.14 -21.48 -7.10
C HIS A 240 -9.83 -22.02 -5.71
N LYS A 241 -10.86 -22.48 -4.96
CA LYS A 241 -10.66 -23.12 -3.64
C LYS A 241 -9.72 -24.32 -3.76
N GLY A 242 -9.92 -25.19 -4.74
CA GLY A 242 -9.04 -26.33 -4.97
C GLY A 242 -7.59 -25.94 -5.21
N ILE A 243 -7.33 -24.87 -5.96
CA ILE A 243 -5.98 -24.37 -6.26
C ILE A 243 -5.35 -23.74 -5.01
N ILE A 244 -6.12 -22.97 -4.23
CA ILE A 244 -5.62 -22.34 -2.98
C ILE A 244 -5.25 -23.41 -1.94
N ILE A 245 -6.03 -24.49 -1.84
CA ILE A 245 -5.71 -25.61 -0.96
C ILE A 245 -4.50 -26.39 -1.50
N GLY A 246 -4.51 -26.67 -2.81
CA GLY A 246 -3.47 -27.47 -3.48
C GLY A 246 -3.56 -28.96 -3.17
N LYS A 247 -2.70 -29.75 -3.83
CA LYS A 247 -2.66 -31.21 -3.62
C LYS A 247 -2.31 -31.52 -2.15
N ASN A 248 -3.17 -32.27 -1.48
CA ASN A 248 -3.05 -32.63 -0.07
C ASN A 248 -2.84 -31.45 0.87
N GLY A 249 -3.38 -30.25 0.53
CA GLY A 249 -3.25 -29.06 1.36
C GLY A 249 -1.89 -28.35 1.26
N ALA A 250 -1.01 -28.76 0.35
CA ALA A 250 0.37 -28.26 0.31
C ALA A 250 0.49 -26.75 0.03
N MET A 251 -0.37 -26.21 -0.84
CA MET A 251 -0.33 -24.77 -1.16
C MET A 251 -0.83 -23.94 0.02
N LEU A 252 -1.94 -24.32 0.64
CA LEU A 252 -2.47 -23.63 1.81
C LEU A 252 -1.48 -23.69 2.98
N LYS A 253 -0.85 -24.85 3.22
CA LYS A 253 0.20 -24.99 4.23
C LYS A 253 1.38 -24.05 3.99
N LYS A 254 1.83 -23.93 2.74
CA LYS A 254 2.91 -22.98 2.36
C LYS A 254 2.51 -21.55 2.66
N ILE A 255 1.33 -21.12 2.18
CA ILE A 255 0.78 -19.76 2.39
C ILE A 255 0.69 -19.45 3.89
N SER A 256 0.11 -20.36 4.67
CA SER A 256 -0.08 -20.17 6.12
C SER A 256 1.26 -20.12 6.87
N THR A 257 2.24 -20.93 6.48
CA THR A 257 3.57 -20.92 7.11
C THR A 257 4.28 -19.59 6.83
N GLU A 258 4.30 -19.14 5.57
CA GLU A 258 4.89 -17.84 5.21
C GLU A 258 4.16 -16.67 5.88
N ALA A 259 2.83 -16.74 5.97
CA ALA A 259 2.03 -15.72 6.64
C ALA A 259 2.34 -15.66 8.14
N ARG A 260 2.33 -16.82 8.82
CA ARG A 260 2.64 -16.91 10.24
C ARG A 260 4.01 -16.30 10.57
N GLN A 261 5.04 -16.62 9.80
CA GLN A 261 6.40 -16.07 10.00
C GLN A 261 6.44 -14.55 9.86
N ASP A 262 5.68 -13.98 8.93
CA ASP A 262 5.62 -12.51 8.76
C ASP A 262 4.76 -11.86 9.85
N ILE A 263 3.68 -12.52 10.28
CA ILE A 263 2.85 -12.04 11.39
C ILE A 263 3.65 -12.05 12.70
N GLU A 264 4.41 -13.13 12.98
CA GLU A 264 5.28 -13.19 14.16
C GLU A 264 6.33 -12.07 14.18
N ARG A 265 6.90 -11.72 13.02
CA ARG A 265 7.81 -10.58 12.91
C ARG A 265 7.12 -9.24 13.14
N PHE A 266 5.89 -9.09 12.66
CA PHE A 266 5.10 -7.88 12.84
C PHE A 266 4.66 -7.71 14.30
N MET A 267 4.14 -8.78 14.92
CA MET A 267 3.62 -8.75 16.29
C MET A 267 4.74 -8.83 17.38
N GLY A 268 5.96 -9.20 16.99
CA GLY A 268 7.06 -9.40 17.94
C GLY A 268 6.90 -10.61 18.87
N THR A 269 5.90 -11.46 18.63
CA THR A 269 5.60 -12.64 19.49
C THR A 269 5.20 -13.86 18.65
N LYS A 270 5.04 -15.01 19.31
CA LYS A 270 4.61 -16.25 18.65
C LYS A 270 3.14 -16.20 18.24
N VAL A 271 2.84 -16.81 17.09
CA VAL A 271 1.48 -16.83 16.52
C VAL A 271 1.06 -18.25 16.19
N TYR A 272 -0.11 -18.63 16.67
CA TYR A 272 -0.84 -19.81 16.21
C TYR A 272 -1.84 -19.38 15.14
N LEU A 273 -1.59 -19.74 13.88
CA LEU A 273 -2.41 -19.35 12.74
C LEU A 273 -3.18 -20.53 12.17
N GLU A 274 -4.49 -20.48 12.22
CA GLU A 274 -5.39 -21.37 11.48
C GLU A 274 -5.96 -20.69 10.25
N THR A 275 -6.06 -21.41 9.13
CA THR A 275 -6.56 -20.87 7.87
C THR A 275 -7.64 -21.74 7.25
N TRP A 276 -8.73 -21.11 6.80
CA TRP A 276 -9.87 -21.76 6.17
C TRP A 276 -10.11 -21.17 4.79
N VAL A 277 -10.58 -22.00 3.83
CA VAL A 277 -10.93 -21.52 2.49
C VAL A 277 -12.41 -21.73 2.24
N LYS A 278 -13.13 -20.65 1.96
CA LYS A 278 -14.57 -20.65 1.65
C LYS A 278 -14.84 -20.06 0.27
N VAL A 279 -15.85 -20.58 -0.42
CA VAL A 279 -16.32 -20.01 -1.69
C VAL A 279 -17.38 -18.96 -1.38
N LYS A 280 -17.25 -17.78 -2.01
CA LYS A 280 -18.21 -16.70 -1.97
C LYS A 280 -18.34 -16.11 -3.38
N GLU A 281 -19.30 -16.61 -4.11
CA GLU A 281 -19.48 -16.25 -5.51
C GLU A 281 -19.76 -14.76 -5.70
N ASN A 282 -19.15 -14.16 -6.70
CA ASN A 282 -19.35 -12.77 -7.10
C ASN A 282 -19.19 -11.73 -5.98
N TRP A 283 -18.37 -12.04 -4.95
CA TRP A 283 -18.21 -11.13 -3.80
C TRP A 283 -17.68 -9.75 -4.22
N ARG A 284 -16.83 -9.68 -5.27
CA ARG A 284 -16.27 -8.41 -5.79
C ARG A 284 -17.31 -7.47 -6.41
N ASP A 285 -18.49 -7.97 -6.74
CA ASP A 285 -19.59 -7.21 -7.32
C ASP A 285 -20.77 -7.04 -6.35
N ASN A 286 -20.62 -7.50 -5.09
CA ASN A 286 -21.62 -7.37 -4.04
C ASN A 286 -21.13 -6.39 -2.96
N MET A 287 -21.78 -5.21 -2.87
CA MET A 287 -21.41 -4.15 -1.93
C MET A 287 -21.48 -4.58 -0.47
N ASN A 288 -22.40 -5.49 -0.10
CA ASN A 288 -22.49 -5.97 1.29
C ASN A 288 -21.24 -6.79 1.65
N TYR A 289 -20.78 -7.65 0.74
CA TYR A 289 -19.55 -8.42 0.97
C TYR A 289 -18.30 -7.55 0.93
N ILE A 290 -18.24 -6.58 0.01
CA ILE A 290 -17.16 -5.62 -0.07
C ILE A 290 -17.02 -4.90 1.29
N ARG A 291 -18.13 -4.39 1.83
CA ARG A 291 -18.14 -3.72 3.14
C ARG A 291 -17.79 -4.67 4.29
N SER A 292 -18.32 -5.91 4.31
CA SER A 292 -18.02 -6.88 5.38
C SER A 292 -16.55 -7.30 5.42
N PHE A 293 -15.84 -7.20 4.30
CA PHE A 293 -14.40 -7.46 4.22
C PHE A 293 -13.54 -6.22 4.54
N GLY A 294 -14.14 -5.15 5.06
CA GLY A 294 -13.41 -3.96 5.47
C GLY A 294 -13.09 -2.97 4.33
N TYR A 295 -13.69 -3.14 3.15
CA TYR A 295 -13.58 -2.19 2.04
C TYR A 295 -14.73 -1.18 2.13
N ASN A 296 -14.60 -0.23 3.04
CA ASN A 296 -15.59 0.80 3.32
C ASN A 296 -15.03 2.20 2.98
N ASP A 297 -15.91 3.10 2.58
CA ASP A 297 -15.64 4.54 2.67
C ASP A 297 -15.56 4.88 4.18
N GLN A 298 -14.37 5.17 4.69
CA GLN A 298 -14.15 5.74 6.03
C GLN A 298 -14.10 7.24 5.90
#